data_58f8a0595140d2aa7a50e757a0a913c0
#
_entry.id   58f8a0595140d2aa7a50e757a0a913c0
#
_cell.length_a   1.000
_cell.length_b   1.000
_cell.length_c   1.000
_cell.angle_alpha   90.00
_cell.angle_beta   90.00
_cell.angle_gamma   90.00
#
_symmetry.space_group_name_H-M   'P 1'
#
loop_
_entity.id
_entity.type
_entity.pdbx_description
1 polymer ?
#
loop_
_entity_poly.entity_id
_entity_poly.type
_entity_poly.pdbx_seq_one_letter_code
_entity_poly.pdbx_strand_id
1 'polypeptide(L)'
;MKRIISAVISILLVTGVIFGCGNTEKPGNTQITSKEDGSSNTDVSTTDVSEVTVLEIKDVDINMNFNSSLIDFIEKTGFEDKNYMISPTSFRAALSLAVAGADNETKDELLNAMGFSSMDELTAWYKSVSESVDTYDEWLKSARKEYNKYKDYYGDDAKEPEGAFNLENSIWRNTKSSGELSVKYMKYVRDTFGATAENVSEDEITDTVNDWINENTNGLIPYISNDLSYADLILVNTLYLRTSWVNDFYEYATEEGDFKTISGETVKKDFMNQENKFKYYEDEKGKFVVLPMNGGINAVFIIGEVDDVIARMAEADSQQVQVKLPKFESETALSENQLIDFCKARGAEAAFTSDADFSIMSDEMQLFISDIIQKTKIKVDEKGIEAAAATAVMLTEACALEEPEVKEFVADEPFKYMILTDSENPELLFYGQLVE
;
A
#
# COMPACT_ATOMS: atom_id res chain seq x y z
N MET A 1 -9.85 -20.34 20.32
CA MET A 1 -9.04 -21.56 20.60
C MET A 1 -7.60 -21.17 20.52
N LYS A 2 -6.78 -21.57 21.47
CA LYS A 2 -5.44 -21.07 21.75
C LYS A 2 -4.49 -21.23 20.55
N ARG A 3 -3.94 -20.12 20.03
CA ARG A 3 -2.75 -20.14 19.16
C ARG A 3 -1.51 -20.33 20.05
N ILE A 4 -0.75 -21.37 19.78
CA ILE A 4 0.54 -21.67 20.42
C ILE A 4 1.61 -21.08 19.51
N ILE A 5 2.28 -20.05 19.98
CA ILE A 5 3.48 -19.49 19.36
C ILE A 5 4.64 -20.43 19.73
N SER A 6 5.27 -21.01 18.73
CA SER A 6 6.47 -21.80 18.88
C SER A 6 7.68 -20.93 18.48
N ALA A 7 8.39 -20.43 19.48
CA ALA A 7 9.66 -19.76 19.30
C ALA A 7 10.76 -20.82 19.11
N VAL A 8 11.42 -20.83 17.97
CA VAL A 8 12.63 -21.61 17.74
C VAL A 8 13.84 -20.68 17.84
N ILE A 9 14.56 -20.77 18.96
CA ILE A 9 15.85 -20.11 19.16
C ILE A 9 16.91 -21.00 18.51
N SER A 10 17.54 -20.53 17.44
CA SER A 10 18.72 -21.15 16.86
C SER A 10 19.97 -20.40 17.31
N ILE A 11 20.71 -20.99 18.23
CA ILE A 11 22.04 -20.54 18.65
C ILE A 11 23.04 -21.07 17.61
N LEU A 12 23.71 -20.18 16.89
CA LEU A 12 24.87 -20.52 16.06
C LEU A 12 26.14 -20.02 16.74
N LEU A 13 26.93 -20.95 17.23
CA LEU A 13 28.31 -20.77 17.68
C LEU A 13 29.23 -20.63 16.45
N VAL A 14 29.87 -19.48 16.30
CA VAL A 14 30.98 -19.34 15.34
C VAL A 14 32.31 -19.27 16.11
N THR A 15 33.11 -20.30 15.92
CA THR A 15 34.50 -20.38 16.37
C THR A 15 35.40 -19.59 15.44
N GLY A 16 36.22 -18.72 16.01
CA GLY A 16 37.20 -17.92 15.28
C GLY A 16 38.40 -18.67 14.78
N VAL A 17 39.03 -18.14 13.75
CA VAL A 17 40.43 -18.37 13.42
C VAL A 17 41.09 -17.04 13.09
N ILE A 18 42.16 -16.77 13.84
CA ILE A 18 43.07 -15.62 13.74
C ILE A 18 44.23 -15.99 12.81
N PHE A 19 44.62 -15.13 11.89
CA PHE A 19 45.99 -14.90 11.37
C PHE A 19 45.92 -13.55 10.61
N GLY A 20 46.74 -12.58 10.80
CA GLY A 20 48.09 -12.42 11.33
C GLY A 20 48.91 -11.57 10.37
N CYS A 21 49.35 -10.38 10.84
CA CYS A 21 50.52 -9.60 10.45
C CYS A 21 50.65 -8.92 9.09
N GLY A 22 50.98 -7.61 9.17
CA GLY A 22 51.92 -6.93 8.28
C GLY A 22 51.81 -5.42 8.21
N ASN A 23 52.44 -4.70 9.17
CA ASN A 23 53.20 -3.41 9.07
C ASN A 23 53.23 -2.72 7.70
N THR A 24 53.26 -1.40 7.59
CA THR A 24 53.91 -0.17 8.08
C THR A 24 53.56 0.92 7.07
N GLU A 25 53.39 2.13 7.34
CA GLU A 25 54.17 3.29 7.72
C GLU A 25 53.31 4.59 7.62
N LYS A 26 53.39 5.45 8.62
CA LYS A 26 53.21 6.90 8.48
C LYS A 26 54.56 7.49 8.13
N PRO A 27 54.66 8.61 7.42
CA PRO A 27 54.63 9.89 8.11
C PRO A 27 54.15 11.11 7.29
N GLY A 28 53.99 12.25 7.96
CA GLY A 28 54.35 13.55 7.44
C GLY A 28 53.36 14.69 7.65
N ASN A 29 53.50 15.34 8.80
CA ASN A 29 52.95 16.64 9.12
C ASN A 29 53.71 17.73 8.36
N THR A 30 53.02 18.69 7.69
CA THR A 30 53.61 19.95 7.33
C THR A 30 52.56 21.07 7.43
N GLN A 31 52.72 21.91 8.43
CA GLN A 31 52.14 23.26 8.53
C GLN A 31 52.81 24.20 7.51
N ILE A 32 52.04 25.01 6.83
CA ILE A 32 52.52 26.31 6.29
C ILE A 32 51.38 27.33 6.37
N THR A 33 51.65 28.30 7.17
CA THR A 33 51.22 29.68 7.39
C THR A 33 50.47 30.45 6.30
N SER A 34 49.53 31.22 6.82
CA SER A 34 48.80 32.40 6.33
C SER A 34 49.50 33.33 5.36
N LYS A 35 48.78 33.84 4.36
CA LYS A 35 48.81 35.25 3.94
C LYS A 35 47.45 35.66 3.37
N GLU A 36 46.95 36.77 3.88
CA GLU A 36 45.89 37.62 3.32
C GLU A 36 46.33 38.23 2.00
N ASP A 37 45.40 38.37 1.05
CA ASP A 37 45.02 39.61 0.41
C ASP A 37 44.11 39.36 -0.80
N GLY A 38 43.10 40.23 -1.00
CA GLY A 38 42.55 40.54 -2.30
C GLY A 38 41.06 40.27 -2.50
N SER A 39 40.23 41.23 -2.11
CA SER A 39 38.87 41.53 -2.56
C SER A 39 38.65 41.23 -4.05
N SER A 40 37.61 40.43 -4.34
CA SER A 40 36.75 40.64 -5.51
C SER A 40 35.35 40.09 -5.23
N ASN A 41 34.40 41.02 -5.17
CA ASN A 41 32.97 40.74 -5.24
C ASN A 41 32.68 39.97 -6.53
N THR A 42 32.15 38.79 -6.39
CA THR A 42 31.33 38.15 -7.42
C THR A 42 29.99 37.84 -6.79
N ASP A 43 28.96 38.53 -7.27
CA ASP A 43 27.55 38.26 -7.03
C ASP A 43 27.27 36.75 -7.25
N VAL A 44 27.01 36.06 -6.17
CA VAL A 44 26.33 34.74 -6.25
C VAL A 44 24.86 35.04 -6.37
N SER A 45 24.36 34.91 -7.58
CA SER A 45 22.95 34.83 -7.91
C SER A 45 22.31 33.84 -6.94
N THR A 46 21.45 34.33 -6.07
CA THR A 46 20.48 33.57 -5.36
C THR A 46 19.56 32.92 -6.40
N THR A 47 19.80 31.65 -6.69
CA THR A 47 18.82 30.83 -7.38
C THR A 47 17.56 30.84 -6.54
N ASP A 48 16.49 31.34 -7.14
CA ASP A 48 15.12 31.27 -6.65
C ASP A 48 14.86 29.89 -6.10
N VAL A 49 14.66 29.80 -4.79
CA VAL A 49 13.89 28.74 -4.17
C VAL A 49 12.47 29.01 -4.68
N SER A 50 12.05 28.24 -5.68
CA SER A 50 10.66 28.22 -6.12
C SER A 50 9.79 28.14 -4.86
N GLU A 51 8.96 29.15 -4.66
CA GLU A 51 7.86 29.14 -3.70
C GLU A 51 7.10 27.82 -3.91
N VAL A 52 7.24 26.90 -2.97
CA VAL A 52 6.30 25.81 -2.82
C VAL A 52 4.98 26.50 -2.53
N THR A 53 4.12 26.56 -3.53
CA THR A 53 2.77 27.07 -3.39
C THR A 53 2.14 26.17 -2.32
N VAL A 54 1.97 26.69 -1.12
CA VAL A 54 1.14 26.07 -0.09
C VAL A 54 -0.26 26.08 -0.69
N LEU A 55 -0.67 24.97 -1.26
CA LEU A 55 -2.04 24.77 -1.72
C LEU A 55 -2.94 25.07 -0.51
N GLU A 56 -3.78 26.07 -0.63
CA GLU A 56 -4.76 26.33 0.42
C GLU A 56 -5.65 25.09 0.51
N ILE A 57 -5.59 24.40 1.64
CA ILE A 57 -6.26 23.13 2.00
C ILE A 57 -7.80 23.19 1.83
N LYS A 58 -8.36 24.30 1.33
CA LYS A 58 -9.78 24.59 1.25
C LYS A 58 -10.57 23.86 0.16
N ASP A 59 -9.91 23.13 -0.74
CA ASP A 59 -10.58 22.55 -1.92
C ASP A 59 -10.85 21.02 -1.82
N VAL A 60 -10.69 20.42 -0.64
CA VAL A 60 -11.13 19.03 -0.44
C VAL A 60 -12.62 19.01 -0.20
N ASP A 61 -13.39 18.35 -1.07
CA ASP A 61 -14.83 18.17 -0.86
C ASP A 61 -15.07 17.17 0.29
N ILE A 62 -15.26 17.71 1.50
CA ILE A 62 -15.54 16.93 2.71
C ILE A 62 -16.85 16.14 2.65
N ASN A 63 -17.74 16.44 1.69
CA ASN A 63 -18.97 15.69 1.48
C ASN A 63 -18.75 14.40 0.68
N MET A 64 -17.60 14.23 0.05
CA MET A 64 -17.22 12.97 -0.57
C MET A 64 -16.93 11.91 0.51
N ASN A 65 -17.14 10.65 0.17
CA ASN A 65 -16.72 9.56 1.05
C ASN A 65 -15.19 9.57 1.23
N PHE A 66 -14.70 8.91 2.27
CA PHE A 66 -13.29 8.91 2.64
C PHE A 66 -12.37 8.54 1.47
N ASN A 67 -12.69 7.45 0.75
CA ASN A 67 -11.85 6.96 -0.34
C ASN A 67 -11.74 7.97 -1.49
N SER A 68 -12.88 8.50 -1.94
CA SER A 68 -12.91 9.49 -3.02
C SER A 68 -12.22 10.80 -2.63
N SER A 69 -12.41 11.25 -1.38
CA SER A 69 -11.71 12.43 -0.84
C SER A 69 -10.20 12.24 -0.81
N LEU A 70 -9.73 11.03 -0.40
CA LEU A 70 -8.29 10.76 -0.34
C LEU A 70 -7.67 10.73 -1.74
N ILE A 71 -8.33 10.09 -2.68
CA ILE A 71 -7.89 10.03 -4.08
C ILE A 71 -7.76 11.46 -4.65
N ASP A 72 -8.82 12.26 -4.54
CA ASP A 72 -8.86 13.65 -5.01
C ASP A 72 -7.76 14.51 -4.37
N PHE A 73 -7.55 14.35 -3.05
CA PHE A 73 -6.49 15.05 -2.33
C PHE A 73 -5.09 14.68 -2.84
N ILE A 74 -4.81 13.40 -3.02
CA ILE A 74 -3.51 12.92 -3.50
C ILE A 74 -3.24 13.40 -4.93
N GLU A 75 -4.21 13.29 -5.83
CA GLU A 75 -4.09 13.79 -7.20
C GLU A 75 -3.76 15.30 -7.19
N LYS A 76 -4.52 16.11 -6.46
CA LYS A 76 -4.31 17.57 -6.35
C LYS A 76 -3.01 17.99 -5.65
N THR A 77 -2.44 17.13 -4.82
CA THR A 77 -1.18 17.42 -4.07
C THR A 77 0.08 16.91 -4.75
N GLY A 78 0.05 16.71 -6.06
CA GLY A 78 1.23 16.51 -6.89
C GLY A 78 1.40 15.11 -7.47
N PHE A 79 0.29 14.34 -7.57
CA PHE A 79 0.27 13.02 -8.18
C PHE A 79 -0.62 12.93 -9.43
N GLU A 80 -1.26 14.02 -9.87
CA GLU A 80 -2.15 14.03 -11.04
C GLU A 80 -1.46 13.51 -12.32
N ASP A 81 -0.18 13.82 -12.48
CA ASP A 81 0.63 13.48 -13.66
C ASP A 81 1.70 12.42 -13.40
N LYS A 82 1.60 11.66 -12.30
CA LYS A 82 2.57 10.64 -11.91
C LYS A 82 1.93 9.26 -11.73
N ASN A 83 2.73 8.23 -11.92
CA ASN A 83 2.35 6.90 -11.44
C ASN A 83 2.23 6.94 -9.91
N TYR A 84 1.14 6.44 -9.38
CA TYR A 84 0.99 6.27 -7.95
C TYR A 84 0.05 5.11 -7.61
N MET A 85 0.17 4.66 -6.37
CA MET A 85 -0.79 3.76 -5.74
C MET A 85 -0.95 4.15 -4.27
N ILE A 86 -2.17 4.15 -3.79
CA ILE A 86 -2.52 4.36 -2.38
C ILE A 86 -3.40 3.22 -1.89
N SER A 87 -3.46 3.04 -0.58
CA SER A 87 -4.38 2.12 0.07
C SER A 87 -5.28 2.88 1.07
N PRO A 88 -6.50 3.26 0.66
CA PRO A 88 -7.44 3.90 1.57
C PRO A 88 -7.81 3.04 2.77
N THR A 89 -8.02 1.75 2.55
CA THR A 89 -8.32 0.78 3.62
C THR A 89 -7.20 0.70 4.65
N SER A 90 -5.97 0.58 4.18
CA SER A 90 -4.77 0.51 4.99
C SER A 90 -4.61 1.79 5.85
N PHE A 91 -4.76 2.96 5.25
CA PHE A 91 -4.67 4.23 5.97
C PHE A 91 -5.77 4.36 7.04
N ARG A 92 -7.02 4.03 6.69
CA ARG A 92 -8.14 4.05 7.63
C ARG A 92 -7.90 3.08 8.80
N ALA A 93 -7.30 1.92 8.52
CA ALA A 93 -6.96 0.94 9.55
C ALA A 93 -5.89 1.46 10.52
N ALA A 94 -4.87 2.18 10.04
CA ALA A 94 -3.89 2.84 10.92
C ALA A 94 -4.55 3.90 11.82
N LEU A 95 -5.40 4.75 11.25
CA LEU A 95 -6.14 5.76 12.02
C LEU A 95 -7.04 5.15 13.10
N SER A 96 -7.52 3.91 12.91
CA SER A 96 -8.33 3.20 13.92
C SER A 96 -7.57 3.00 15.24
N LEU A 97 -6.23 2.86 15.18
CA LEU A 97 -5.39 2.78 16.38
C LEU A 97 -5.34 4.13 17.12
N ALA A 98 -5.26 5.23 16.36
CA ALA A 98 -5.30 6.56 16.93
C ALA A 98 -6.65 6.82 17.61
N VAL A 99 -7.78 6.53 16.95
CA VAL A 99 -9.13 6.64 17.52
C VAL A 99 -9.27 5.82 18.81
N ALA A 100 -8.72 4.61 18.83
CA ALA A 100 -8.76 3.72 19.99
C ALA A 100 -8.03 4.28 21.23
N GLY A 101 -7.07 5.17 21.00
CA GLY A 101 -6.28 5.84 22.06
C GLY A 101 -6.72 7.25 22.37
N ALA A 102 -7.61 7.82 21.56
CA ALA A 102 -8.14 9.18 21.71
C ALA A 102 -9.37 9.23 22.61
N ASP A 103 -9.60 10.39 23.24
CA ASP A 103 -10.81 10.70 23.99
C ASP A 103 -11.36 12.07 23.55
N ASN A 104 -12.56 12.40 24.00
CA ASN A 104 -13.22 13.69 23.81
C ASN A 104 -13.20 14.18 22.35
N GLU A 105 -12.88 15.46 22.10
CA GLU A 105 -12.90 16.12 20.79
C GLU A 105 -11.96 15.45 19.78
N THR A 106 -10.76 15.05 20.20
CA THR A 106 -9.79 14.35 19.34
C THR A 106 -10.36 13.06 18.74
N LYS A 107 -11.08 12.30 19.54
CA LYS A 107 -11.75 11.08 19.10
C LYS A 107 -12.87 11.37 18.11
N ASP A 108 -13.70 12.35 18.42
CA ASP A 108 -14.83 12.73 17.58
C ASP A 108 -14.37 13.28 16.23
N GLU A 109 -13.34 14.13 16.21
CA GLU A 109 -12.73 14.65 14.98
C GLU A 109 -12.17 13.52 14.11
N LEU A 110 -11.39 12.60 14.67
CA LEU A 110 -10.82 11.47 13.94
C LEU A 110 -11.91 10.56 13.36
N LEU A 111 -12.93 10.20 14.15
CA LEU A 111 -14.06 9.40 13.65
C LEU A 111 -14.76 10.09 12.49
N ASN A 112 -15.09 11.38 12.64
CA ASN A 112 -15.75 12.16 11.58
C ASN A 112 -14.88 12.27 10.31
N ALA A 113 -13.58 12.52 10.46
CA ALA A 113 -12.64 12.59 9.33
C ALA A 113 -12.58 11.28 8.56
N MET A 114 -12.67 10.14 9.25
CA MET A 114 -12.72 8.80 8.68
C MET A 114 -14.09 8.44 8.10
N GLY A 115 -15.13 9.22 8.38
CA GLY A 115 -16.51 8.98 7.95
C GLY A 115 -17.29 8.00 8.81
N PHE A 116 -16.89 7.83 10.08
CA PHE A 116 -17.60 7.01 11.06
C PHE A 116 -18.35 7.87 12.08
N SER A 117 -19.52 7.42 12.48
CA SER A 117 -20.34 8.08 13.51
C SER A 117 -20.04 7.59 14.93
N SER A 118 -19.36 6.47 15.06
CA SER A 118 -19.06 5.84 16.36
C SER A 118 -17.93 4.83 16.28
N MET A 119 -17.38 4.51 17.46
CA MET A 119 -16.41 3.43 17.62
C MET A 119 -16.97 2.05 17.25
N ASP A 120 -18.26 1.84 17.46
CA ASP A 120 -18.92 0.58 17.09
C ASP A 120 -18.97 0.39 15.57
N GLU A 121 -19.25 1.47 14.83
CA GLU A 121 -19.25 1.47 13.37
C GLU A 121 -17.83 1.22 12.81
N LEU A 122 -16.84 1.93 13.34
CA LEU A 122 -15.43 1.72 12.99
C LEU A 122 -15.00 0.26 13.23
N THR A 123 -15.32 -0.27 14.42
CA THR A 123 -14.96 -1.64 14.78
C THR A 123 -15.65 -2.67 13.89
N ALA A 124 -16.92 -2.42 13.52
CA ALA A 124 -17.65 -3.28 12.59
C ALA A 124 -17.03 -3.25 11.19
N TRP A 125 -16.65 -2.08 10.70
CA TRP A 125 -15.91 -1.94 9.43
C TRP A 125 -14.57 -2.68 9.48
N TYR A 126 -13.76 -2.44 10.52
CA TYR A 126 -12.45 -3.10 10.65
C TYR A 126 -12.59 -4.62 10.67
N LYS A 127 -13.62 -5.12 11.35
CA LYS A 127 -13.94 -6.55 11.37
C LYS A 127 -14.29 -7.09 9.99
N SER A 128 -15.06 -6.36 9.18
CA SER A 128 -15.40 -6.81 7.81
C SER A 128 -14.16 -6.90 6.92
N VAL A 129 -13.21 -5.97 7.07
CA VAL A 129 -11.91 -6.04 6.37
C VAL A 129 -11.10 -7.26 6.85
N SER A 130 -11.04 -7.50 8.15
CA SER A 130 -10.36 -8.68 8.70
C SER A 130 -10.99 -10.01 8.22
N GLU A 131 -12.31 -10.06 8.10
CA GLU A 131 -13.03 -11.22 7.54
C GLU A 131 -12.67 -11.47 6.07
N SER A 132 -12.38 -10.44 5.30
CA SER A 132 -11.88 -10.57 3.91
C SER A 132 -10.48 -11.19 3.88
N VAL A 133 -9.59 -10.81 4.80
CA VAL A 133 -8.28 -11.43 4.98
C VAL A 133 -8.41 -12.90 5.37
N ASP A 134 -9.27 -13.21 6.34
CA ASP A 134 -9.53 -14.59 6.76
C ASP A 134 -10.11 -15.45 5.60
N THR A 135 -11.00 -14.88 4.79
CA THR A 135 -11.58 -15.55 3.61
C THR A 135 -10.50 -15.89 2.58
N TYR A 136 -9.58 -14.97 2.31
CA TYR A 136 -8.44 -15.20 1.44
C TYR A 136 -7.55 -16.35 1.96
N ASP A 137 -7.23 -16.31 3.24
CA ASP A 137 -6.43 -17.35 3.89
C ASP A 137 -7.06 -18.73 3.83
N GLU A 138 -8.39 -18.81 4.00
CA GLU A 138 -9.14 -20.07 3.89
C GLU A 138 -9.12 -20.59 2.45
N TRP A 139 -9.29 -19.71 1.46
CA TRP A 139 -9.14 -20.06 0.06
C TRP A 139 -7.73 -20.63 -0.20
N LEU A 140 -6.67 -19.93 0.20
CA LEU A 140 -5.29 -20.34 -0.03
C LEU A 140 -4.97 -21.70 0.62
N LYS A 141 -5.44 -21.92 1.84
CA LYS A 141 -5.33 -23.24 2.52
C LYS A 141 -6.05 -24.35 1.75
N SER A 142 -7.22 -24.05 1.22
CA SER A 142 -8.00 -25.02 0.43
C SER A 142 -7.34 -25.33 -0.90
N ALA A 143 -6.82 -24.32 -1.60
CA ALA A 143 -6.09 -24.47 -2.85
C ALA A 143 -4.79 -25.30 -2.66
N ARG A 144 -4.01 -25.02 -1.62
CA ARG A 144 -2.80 -25.81 -1.26
C ARG A 144 -3.15 -27.26 -0.90
N LYS A 145 -4.24 -27.48 -0.19
CA LYS A 145 -4.72 -28.83 0.15
C LYS A 145 -5.10 -29.60 -1.11
N GLU A 146 -5.78 -28.96 -2.06
CA GLU A 146 -6.15 -29.57 -3.33
C GLU A 146 -4.91 -29.89 -4.17
N TYR A 147 -3.98 -28.94 -4.32
CA TYR A 147 -2.71 -29.14 -4.98
C TYR A 147 -1.95 -30.35 -4.38
N ASN A 148 -1.77 -30.40 -3.06
CA ASN A 148 -1.06 -31.50 -2.39
C ASN A 148 -1.75 -32.86 -2.55
N LYS A 149 -3.08 -32.87 -2.75
CA LYS A 149 -3.85 -34.09 -3.04
C LYS A 149 -3.60 -34.63 -4.45
N TYR A 150 -3.37 -33.74 -5.41
CA TYR A 150 -3.32 -34.09 -6.83
C TYR A 150 -1.98 -33.78 -7.51
N LYS A 151 -0.96 -33.32 -6.75
CA LYS A 151 0.35 -32.92 -7.31
C LYS A 151 1.01 -33.97 -8.20
N ASP A 152 0.90 -35.25 -7.83
CA ASP A 152 1.45 -36.35 -8.62
C ASP A 152 0.70 -36.56 -9.98
N TYR A 153 -0.52 -36.01 -10.08
CA TYR A 153 -1.32 -36.05 -11.30
C TYR A 153 -1.06 -34.84 -12.22
N TYR A 154 -0.75 -33.67 -11.64
CA TYR A 154 -0.51 -32.44 -12.40
C TYR A 154 0.85 -32.41 -13.09
N GLY A 155 1.81 -33.26 -12.70
CA GLY A 155 3.15 -33.31 -13.24
C GLY A 155 4.12 -32.28 -12.63
N ASP A 156 5.35 -32.30 -13.14
CA ASP A 156 6.47 -31.51 -12.55
C ASP A 156 6.34 -30.00 -12.78
N ASP A 157 5.49 -29.56 -13.72
CA ASP A 157 5.30 -28.13 -14.05
C ASP A 157 4.29 -27.45 -13.12
N ALA A 158 3.48 -28.21 -12.38
CA ALA A 158 2.52 -27.66 -11.45
C ALA A 158 3.21 -27.16 -10.19
N LYS A 159 2.90 -25.92 -9.79
CA LYS A 159 3.43 -25.29 -8.57
C LYS A 159 2.38 -25.21 -7.49
N GLU A 160 2.82 -25.28 -6.24
CA GLU A 160 1.93 -25.04 -5.11
C GLU A 160 1.39 -23.61 -5.15
N PRO A 161 0.08 -23.39 -4.91
CA PRO A 161 -0.49 -22.04 -4.86
C PRO A 161 0.22 -21.17 -3.82
N GLU A 162 0.71 -20.05 -4.26
CA GLU A 162 1.33 -19.02 -3.43
C GLU A 162 0.42 -17.80 -3.35
N GLY A 163 0.46 -17.12 -2.22
CA GLY A 163 -0.32 -15.92 -2.03
C GLY A 163 -0.22 -15.40 -0.60
N ALA A 164 -0.67 -14.19 -0.40
CA ALA A 164 -0.79 -13.53 0.88
C ALA A 164 -1.79 -12.37 0.80
N PHE A 165 -2.56 -12.17 1.83
CA PHE A 165 -3.34 -10.96 2.05
C PHE A 165 -3.16 -10.58 3.52
N ASN A 166 -2.28 -9.62 3.78
CA ASN A 166 -1.93 -9.19 5.13
C ASN A 166 -2.28 -7.72 5.29
N LEU A 167 -3.11 -7.41 6.28
CA LEU A 167 -3.37 -6.05 6.74
C LEU A 167 -2.74 -5.93 8.13
N GLU A 168 -1.59 -5.26 8.21
CA GLU A 168 -0.85 -5.12 9.45
C GLU A 168 -0.74 -3.65 9.84
N ASN A 169 -1.03 -3.38 11.10
CA ASN A 169 -1.04 -2.03 11.65
C ASN A 169 -0.14 -1.94 12.86
N SER A 170 0.53 -0.82 13.01
CA SER A 170 1.38 -0.59 14.17
C SER A 170 1.38 0.86 14.62
N ILE A 171 1.63 1.03 15.92
CA ILE A 171 1.86 2.32 16.54
C ILE A 171 3.10 2.24 17.41
N TRP A 172 4.02 3.16 17.19
CA TRP A 172 5.35 3.20 17.79
C TRP A 172 5.52 4.46 18.60
N ARG A 173 5.84 4.31 19.88
CA ARG A 173 6.20 5.40 20.78
C ARG A 173 7.71 5.47 20.92
N ASN A 174 8.31 6.58 20.47
CA ASN A 174 9.71 6.85 20.70
C ASN A 174 9.93 7.35 22.13
N THR A 175 10.67 6.60 22.92
CA THR A 175 10.91 6.90 24.35
C THR A 175 12.00 7.95 24.59
N LYS A 176 12.42 8.72 23.58
CA LYS A 176 13.34 9.88 23.75
C LYS A 176 12.83 10.92 24.74
N SER A 177 11.52 11.08 24.80
CA SER A 177 10.82 11.91 25.78
C SER A 177 10.22 11.04 26.89
N SER A 178 9.87 11.60 28.04
CA SER A 178 9.22 10.87 29.12
C SER A 178 7.83 10.37 28.74
N GLY A 179 7.40 9.24 29.29
CA GLY A 179 6.09 8.63 29.10
C GLY A 179 6.07 7.53 28.05
N GLU A 180 5.26 6.53 28.29
CA GLU A 180 5.12 5.32 27.52
C GLU A 180 3.66 5.05 27.17
N LEU A 181 3.39 4.27 26.11
CA LEU A 181 2.06 3.72 25.87
C LEU A 181 1.68 2.79 27.02
N SER A 182 0.47 2.96 27.51
CA SER A 182 -0.03 2.14 28.61
C SER A 182 -0.23 0.68 28.18
N VAL A 183 0.07 -0.24 29.12
CA VAL A 183 -0.15 -1.68 28.90
C VAL A 183 -1.61 -1.98 28.52
N LYS A 184 -2.56 -1.21 29.04
CA LYS A 184 -3.99 -1.36 28.75
C LYS A 184 -4.28 -1.03 27.29
N TYR A 185 -3.75 0.07 26.76
CA TYR A 185 -3.93 0.48 25.39
C TYR A 185 -3.25 -0.52 24.43
N MET A 186 -1.98 -0.85 24.67
CA MET A 186 -1.24 -1.84 23.84
C MET A 186 -1.97 -3.19 23.78
N LYS A 187 -2.55 -3.62 24.90
CA LYS A 187 -3.36 -4.85 24.94
C LYS A 187 -4.65 -4.69 24.13
N TYR A 188 -5.33 -3.55 24.26
CA TYR A 188 -6.60 -3.30 23.57
C TYR A 188 -6.43 -3.32 22.04
N VAL A 189 -5.45 -2.59 21.51
CA VAL A 189 -5.24 -2.53 20.05
C VAL A 189 -4.80 -3.89 19.49
N ARG A 190 -3.98 -4.63 20.22
CA ARG A 190 -3.64 -5.99 19.83
C ARG A 190 -4.84 -6.94 19.79
N ASP A 191 -5.68 -6.90 20.82
CA ASP A 191 -6.80 -7.84 20.96
C ASP A 191 -7.97 -7.48 20.02
N THR A 192 -8.14 -6.19 19.67
CA THR A 192 -9.24 -5.67 18.85
C THR A 192 -8.87 -5.59 17.36
N PHE A 193 -7.65 -5.10 17.07
CA PHE A 193 -7.21 -4.80 15.70
C PHE A 193 -6.07 -5.71 15.23
N GLY A 194 -5.58 -6.64 16.04
CA GLY A 194 -4.41 -7.46 15.70
C GLY A 194 -3.10 -6.66 15.60
N ALA A 195 -3.10 -5.40 16.04
CA ALA A 195 -2.05 -4.44 15.77
C ALA A 195 -0.86 -4.56 16.72
N THR A 196 0.32 -4.17 16.24
CA THR A 196 1.51 -3.95 17.06
C THR A 196 1.47 -2.58 17.71
N ALA A 197 1.75 -2.50 19.00
CA ALA A 197 1.92 -1.24 19.72
C ALA A 197 3.09 -1.38 20.70
N GLU A 198 4.13 -0.57 20.52
CA GLU A 198 5.39 -0.72 21.27
C GLU A 198 6.02 0.62 21.63
N ASN A 199 6.74 0.60 22.77
CA ASN A 199 7.63 1.67 23.21
C ASN A 199 9.06 1.31 22.80
N VAL A 200 9.70 2.15 21.99
CA VAL A 200 11.03 1.90 21.42
C VAL A 200 11.95 3.08 21.71
N SER A 201 13.23 2.80 21.96
CA SER A 201 14.21 3.87 22.19
C SER A 201 14.53 4.66 20.93
N GLU A 202 14.99 5.93 21.09
CA GLU A 202 15.37 6.79 19.99
C GLU A 202 16.41 6.14 19.06
N ASP A 203 17.38 5.43 19.65
CA ASP A 203 18.45 4.79 18.91
C ASP A 203 18.01 3.56 18.09
N GLU A 204 16.89 2.93 18.45
CA GLU A 204 16.41 1.66 17.87
C GLU A 204 15.18 1.83 16.98
N ILE A 205 14.43 2.94 17.10
CA ILE A 205 13.10 3.07 16.49
C ILE A 205 13.14 2.96 14.96
N THR A 206 14.15 3.51 14.32
CA THR A 206 14.28 3.47 12.85
C THR A 206 14.44 2.05 12.34
N ASP A 207 15.38 1.31 12.95
CA ASP A 207 15.66 -0.08 12.55
C ASP A 207 14.48 -0.99 12.91
N THR A 208 13.90 -0.84 14.12
CA THR A 208 12.75 -1.65 14.56
C THR A 208 11.54 -1.49 13.64
N VAL A 209 11.20 -0.27 13.25
CA VAL A 209 10.07 0.00 12.34
C VAL A 209 10.34 -0.52 10.93
N ASN A 210 11.57 -0.34 10.43
CA ASN A 210 11.95 -0.85 9.12
C ASN A 210 11.95 -2.39 9.08
N ASP A 211 12.46 -3.05 10.11
CA ASP A 211 12.44 -4.52 10.21
C ASP A 211 11.00 -5.04 10.27
N TRP A 212 10.12 -4.40 11.05
CA TRP A 212 8.71 -4.74 11.12
C TRP A 212 8.02 -4.65 9.75
N ILE A 213 8.28 -3.59 8.99
CA ILE A 213 7.66 -3.41 7.66
C ILE A 213 8.20 -4.43 6.65
N ASN A 214 9.51 -4.68 6.67
CA ASN A 214 10.15 -5.66 5.81
C ASN A 214 9.58 -7.08 6.05
N GLU A 215 9.38 -7.46 7.30
CA GLU A 215 8.79 -8.75 7.67
C GLU A 215 7.33 -8.86 7.23
N ASN A 216 6.51 -7.84 7.48
CA ASN A 216 5.07 -7.86 7.19
C ASN A 216 4.74 -7.67 5.71
N THR A 217 5.71 -7.27 4.89
CA THR A 217 5.59 -7.19 3.43
C THR A 217 6.39 -8.28 2.69
N ASN A 218 6.87 -9.30 3.39
CA ASN A 218 7.71 -10.37 2.82
C ASN A 218 8.91 -9.84 2.01
N GLY A 219 9.50 -8.73 2.44
CA GLY A 219 10.63 -8.08 1.79
C GLY A 219 10.27 -7.19 0.59
N LEU A 220 8.99 -7.04 0.25
CA LEU A 220 8.55 -6.15 -0.83
C LEU A 220 8.91 -4.69 -0.52
N ILE A 221 8.73 -4.28 0.73
CA ILE A 221 9.11 -2.96 1.23
C ILE A 221 10.21 -3.13 2.27
N PRO A 222 11.49 -3.02 1.88
CA PRO A 222 12.60 -3.30 2.79
C PRO A 222 12.82 -2.20 3.86
N TYR A 223 12.35 -0.98 3.62
CA TYR A 223 12.42 0.13 4.58
C TYR A 223 11.40 1.21 4.24
N ILE A 224 11.00 1.99 5.25
CA ILE A 224 10.02 3.08 5.11
C ILE A 224 10.69 4.45 5.27
N SER A 225 11.69 4.56 6.14
CA SER A 225 12.42 5.79 6.42
C SER A 225 13.87 5.51 6.78
N ASN A 226 14.75 6.48 6.49
CA ASN A 226 16.14 6.43 6.90
C ASN A 226 16.37 6.97 8.33
N ASP A 227 15.41 7.72 8.87
CA ASP A 227 15.46 8.29 10.20
C ASP A 227 14.04 8.55 10.73
N LEU A 228 13.70 7.94 11.85
CA LEU A 228 12.45 8.12 12.60
C LEU A 228 12.70 8.64 14.01
N SER A 229 13.95 8.96 14.35
CA SER A 229 14.33 9.43 15.69
C SER A 229 13.71 10.78 16.07
N TYR A 230 13.30 11.57 15.07
CA TYR A 230 12.64 12.87 15.28
C TYR A 230 11.21 12.75 15.81
N ALA A 231 10.51 11.70 15.45
CA ALA A 231 9.08 11.56 15.76
C ALA A 231 8.83 11.00 17.15
N ASP A 232 7.78 11.45 17.82
CA ASP A 232 7.38 10.98 19.15
C ASP A 232 6.39 9.82 19.08
N LEU A 233 5.41 9.89 18.18
CA LEU A 233 4.40 8.87 17.96
C LEU A 233 4.18 8.67 16.46
N ILE A 234 4.40 7.44 15.99
CA ILE A 234 4.39 7.10 14.57
C ILE A 234 3.33 6.02 14.33
N LEU A 235 2.45 6.28 13.39
CA LEU A 235 1.54 5.27 12.87
C LEU A 235 2.13 4.70 11.57
N VAL A 236 2.24 3.38 11.52
CA VAL A 236 2.72 2.67 10.33
C VAL A 236 1.72 1.60 9.97
N ASN A 237 1.43 1.52 8.71
CA ASN A 237 0.51 0.54 8.18
C ASN A 237 1.07 -0.10 6.92
N THR A 238 0.80 -1.39 6.75
CA THR A 238 1.04 -2.11 5.51
C THR A 238 -0.21 -2.89 5.10
N LEU A 239 -0.49 -2.87 3.81
CA LEU A 239 -1.37 -3.83 3.18
C LEU A 239 -0.57 -4.53 2.09
N TYR A 240 -0.31 -5.82 2.31
CA TYR A 240 0.42 -6.66 1.39
C TYR A 240 -0.54 -7.65 0.73
N LEU A 241 -0.64 -7.59 -0.59
CA LEU A 241 -1.46 -8.49 -1.38
C LEU A 241 -0.61 -9.17 -2.44
N ARG A 242 -0.62 -10.50 -2.42
CA ARG A 242 -0.06 -11.36 -3.45
C ARG A 242 -1.12 -12.35 -3.87
N THR A 243 -1.64 -12.20 -5.08
CA THR A 243 -2.70 -13.08 -5.59
C THR A 243 -2.61 -13.23 -7.10
N SER A 244 -3.04 -14.38 -7.61
CA SER A 244 -3.04 -14.70 -9.03
C SER A 244 -4.37 -14.35 -9.70
N TRP A 245 -4.33 -14.16 -11.03
CA TRP A 245 -5.54 -14.10 -11.83
C TRP A 245 -6.34 -15.41 -11.72
N VAL A 246 -7.65 -15.34 -11.82
CA VAL A 246 -8.49 -16.55 -12.03
C VAL A 246 -8.23 -17.15 -13.42
N ASN A 247 -7.97 -16.27 -14.40
CA ASN A 247 -7.56 -16.64 -15.74
C ASN A 247 -6.22 -15.98 -16.02
N ASP A 248 -5.14 -16.76 -16.02
CA ASP A 248 -3.79 -16.25 -16.26
C ASP A 248 -3.64 -15.68 -17.66
N PHE A 249 -2.80 -14.66 -17.81
CA PHE A 249 -2.26 -14.27 -19.10
C PHE A 249 -1.16 -15.27 -19.49
N TYR A 250 -1.09 -15.62 -20.78
CA TYR A 250 -0.05 -16.52 -21.28
C TYR A 250 1.22 -15.72 -21.61
N GLU A 251 2.35 -16.11 -21.05
CA GLU A 251 3.63 -15.44 -21.30
C GLU A 251 4.00 -15.39 -22.80
N TYR A 252 3.63 -16.43 -23.57
CA TYR A 252 3.87 -16.44 -25.02
C TYR A 252 2.98 -15.48 -25.82
N ALA A 253 1.92 -14.93 -25.21
CA ALA A 253 1.03 -13.94 -25.80
C ALA A 253 1.37 -12.52 -25.36
N THR A 254 2.40 -12.34 -24.54
CA THR A 254 2.93 -11.03 -24.18
C THR A 254 3.78 -10.50 -25.32
N GLU A 255 3.49 -9.28 -25.77
CA GLU A 255 4.14 -8.63 -26.91
C GLU A 255 4.54 -7.19 -26.56
N GLU A 256 5.70 -6.75 -27.07
CA GLU A 256 6.11 -5.35 -26.97
C GLU A 256 5.16 -4.46 -27.80
N GLY A 257 4.68 -3.38 -27.17
CA GLY A 257 3.78 -2.42 -27.80
C GLY A 257 4.10 -0.98 -27.41
N ASP A 258 3.39 -0.05 -28.04
CA ASP A 258 3.48 1.37 -27.78
C ASP A 258 2.51 1.73 -26.63
N PHE A 259 2.99 2.49 -25.64
CA PHE A 259 2.21 3.12 -24.61
C PHE A 259 2.36 4.63 -24.74
N LYS A 260 1.26 5.35 -24.83
CA LYS A 260 1.23 6.80 -24.92
C LYS A 260 1.14 7.39 -23.51
N THR A 261 2.23 8.02 -23.05
CA THR A 261 2.29 8.63 -21.73
C THR A 261 1.39 9.88 -21.61
N ILE A 262 1.15 10.34 -20.38
CA ILE A 262 0.38 11.57 -20.12
C ILE A 262 1.05 12.81 -20.73
N SER A 263 2.38 12.83 -20.86
CA SER A 263 3.13 13.89 -21.55
C SER A 263 2.94 13.87 -23.08
N GLY A 264 2.33 12.81 -23.63
CA GLY A 264 2.15 12.59 -25.06
C GLY A 264 3.34 11.91 -25.74
N GLU A 265 4.35 11.51 -24.98
CA GLU A 265 5.45 10.68 -25.48
C GLU A 265 4.99 9.23 -25.67
N THR A 266 5.67 8.51 -26.55
CA THR A 266 5.42 7.07 -26.74
C THR A 266 6.58 6.28 -26.20
N VAL A 267 6.32 5.35 -25.29
CA VAL A 267 7.30 4.44 -24.70
C VAL A 267 6.94 2.99 -25.02
N LYS A 268 7.93 2.09 -25.00
CA LYS A 268 7.69 0.66 -25.18
C LYS A 268 7.39 0.00 -23.86
N LYS A 269 6.35 -0.84 -23.85
CA LYS A 269 5.98 -1.70 -22.71
C LYS A 269 5.66 -3.10 -23.21
N ASP A 270 5.82 -4.09 -22.35
CA ASP A 270 5.36 -5.45 -22.59
C ASP A 270 3.88 -5.56 -22.25
N PHE A 271 3.05 -5.86 -23.24
CA PHE A 271 1.60 -6.01 -23.06
C PHE A 271 1.22 -7.48 -22.98
N MET A 272 0.60 -7.85 -21.88
CA MET A 272 -0.08 -9.12 -21.68
C MET A 272 -1.40 -9.13 -22.46
N ASN A 273 -1.75 -10.27 -23.05
CA ASN A 273 -2.95 -10.42 -23.85
C ASN A 273 -3.75 -11.64 -23.43
N GLN A 274 -5.06 -11.47 -23.29
CA GLN A 274 -6.00 -12.58 -23.16
C GLN A 274 -7.38 -12.21 -23.68
N GLU A 275 -8.15 -13.20 -24.10
CA GLU A 275 -9.55 -13.06 -24.46
C GLU A 275 -10.38 -13.98 -23.57
N ASN A 276 -11.35 -13.42 -22.85
CA ASN A 276 -12.21 -14.19 -21.97
C ASN A 276 -13.52 -13.42 -21.68
N LYS A 277 -14.40 -14.02 -20.88
CA LYS A 277 -15.62 -13.36 -20.39
C LYS A 277 -15.31 -12.58 -19.12
N PHE A 278 -15.44 -11.25 -19.21
CA PHE A 278 -15.25 -10.34 -18.10
C PHE A 278 -16.43 -9.40 -17.94
N LYS A 279 -16.68 -8.91 -16.73
CA LYS A 279 -17.55 -7.75 -16.54
C LYS A 279 -16.91 -6.55 -17.25
N TYR A 280 -17.68 -5.90 -18.10
CA TYR A 280 -17.23 -4.81 -18.93
C TYR A 280 -18.27 -3.71 -19.00
N TYR A 281 -17.81 -2.48 -18.99
CA TYR A 281 -18.63 -1.29 -19.16
C TYR A 281 -17.92 -0.32 -20.12
N GLU A 282 -18.70 0.37 -20.93
CA GLU A 282 -18.21 1.40 -21.84
C GLU A 282 -19.32 2.44 -22.09
N ASP A 283 -18.96 3.71 -22.03
CA ASP A 283 -19.78 4.82 -22.48
C ASP A 283 -18.94 5.85 -23.28
N GLU A 284 -19.49 7.04 -23.55
CA GLU A 284 -18.81 8.09 -24.34
C GLU A 284 -17.60 8.71 -23.61
N LYS A 285 -17.48 8.53 -22.29
CA LYS A 285 -16.44 9.16 -21.46
C LYS A 285 -15.31 8.18 -21.10
N GLY A 286 -15.63 6.91 -20.93
CA GLY A 286 -14.65 5.93 -20.49
C GLY A 286 -15.17 4.51 -20.47
N LYS A 287 -14.30 3.59 -20.09
CA LYS A 287 -14.59 2.16 -20.01
C LYS A 287 -13.81 1.51 -18.88
N PHE A 288 -14.34 0.39 -18.38
CA PHE A 288 -13.59 -0.48 -17.46
C PHE A 288 -13.76 -1.96 -17.78
N VAL A 289 -12.79 -2.73 -17.32
CA VAL A 289 -12.86 -4.20 -17.29
C VAL A 289 -12.54 -4.67 -15.88
N VAL A 290 -13.26 -5.72 -15.43
CA VAL A 290 -13.02 -6.39 -14.14
C VAL A 290 -12.33 -7.71 -14.41
N LEU A 291 -11.11 -7.84 -13.91
CA LEU A 291 -10.33 -9.08 -13.96
C LEU A 291 -10.41 -9.78 -12.59
N PRO A 292 -11.12 -10.91 -12.49
CA PRO A 292 -11.21 -11.66 -11.25
C PRO A 292 -9.85 -12.23 -10.85
N MET A 293 -9.54 -12.12 -9.57
CA MET A 293 -8.37 -12.70 -8.95
C MET A 293 -8.78 -13.77 -7.92
N ASN A 294 -7.88 -14.65 -7.63
CA ASN A 294 -8.10 -15.70 -6.66
C ASN A 294 -8.28 -15.13 -5.24
N GLY A 295 -8.98 -15.88 -4.38
CA GLY A 295 -9.18 -15.49 -2.98
C GLY A 295 -10.25 -14.42 -2.75
N GLY A 296 -11.15 -14.16 -3.70
CA GLY A 296 -12.22 -13.17 -3.55
C GLY A 296 -11.74 -11.73 -3.74
N ILE A 297 -10.86 -11.52 -4.70
CA ILE A 297 -10.32 -10.21 -5.07
C ILE A 297 -10.68 -9.89 -6.53
N ASN A 298 -10.91 -8.63 -6.84
CA ASN A 298 -11.10 -8.12 -8.19
C ASN A 298 -10.09 -7.00 -8.49
N ALA A 299 -9.46 -7.06 -9.65
CA ALA A 299 -8.72 -5.94 -10.22
C ALA A 299 -9.58 -5.27 -11.30
N VAL A 300 -9.77 -3.97 -11.19
CA VAL A 300 -10.54 -3.16 -12.14
C VAL A 300 -9.61 -2.19 -12.82
N PHE A 301 -9.56 -2.22 -14.14
CA PHE A 301 -8.78 -1.28 -14.95
C PHE A 301 -9.74 -0.33 -15.67
N ILE A 302 -9.42 0.97 -15.66
CA ILE A 302 -10.30 2.04 -16.09
C ILE A 302 -9.56 2.95 -17.04
N ILE A 303 -10.10 3.18 -18.24
CA ILE A 303 -9.59 4.13 -19.22
C ILE A 303 -10.61 5.26 -19.35
N GLY A 304 -10.14 6.51 -19.35
CA GLY A 304 -11.02 7.67 -19.36
C GLY A 304 -11.72 7.92 -18.01
N GLU A 305 -12.88 8.56 -18.04
CA GLU A 305 -13.66 8.92 -16.86
C GLU A 305 -14.91 8.04 -16.75
N VAL A 306 -15.05 7.34 -15.65
CA VAL A 306 -16.23 6.52 -15.34
C VAL A 306 -16.76 6.92 -13.96
N ASP A 307 -17.97 7.46 -13.94
CA ASP A 307 -18.64 7.85 -12.70
C ASP A 307 -19.09 6.60 -11.92
N ASP A 308 -18.83 6.55 -10.62
CA ASP A 308 -19.24 5.48 -9.68
C ASP A 308 -18.94 4.06 -10.19
N VAL A 309 -17.65 3.77 -10.38
CA VAL A 309 -17.17 2.49 -10.90
C VAL A 309 -17.72 1.29 -10.10
N ILE A 310 -17.80 1.41 -8.77
CA ILE A 310 -18.27 0.32 -7.90
C ILE A 310 -19.74 0.00 -8.16
N ALA A 311 -20.61 1.00 -8.24
CA ALA A 311 -22.02 0.79 -8.56
C ALA A 311 -22.19 0.20 -9.97
N ARG A 312 -21.45 0.74 -10.96
CA ARG A 312 -21.50 0.22 -12.34
C ARG A 312 -20.96 -1.21 -12.46
N MET A 313 -19.94 -1.57 -11.66
CA MET A 313 -19.44 -2.95 -11.56
C MET A 313 -20.54 -3.94 -11.13
N ALA A 314 -21.41 -3.52 -10.18
CA ALA A 314 -22.50 -4.35 -9.71
C ALA A 314 -23.54 -4.63 -10.84
N GLU A 315 -23.74 -3.67 -11.74
CA GLU A 315 -24.71 -3.72 -12.84
C GLU A 315 -24.11 -4.27 -14.14
N ALA A 316 -22.78 -4.27 -14.30
CA ALA A 316 -22.10 -4.64 -15.55
C ALA A 316 -22.28 -6.12 -15.89
N ASP A 317 -22.64 -6.39 -17.14
CA ASP A 317 -22.74 -7.73 -17.71
C ASP A 317 -21.37 -8.30 -18.07
N SER A 318 -21.26 -9.63 -18.00
CA SER A 318 -20.09 -10.34 -18.50
C SER A 318 -20.16 -10.48 -20.02
N GLN A 319 -19.17 -9.94 -20.71
CA GLN A 319 -19.05 -9.93 -22.17
C GLN A 319 -17.75 -10.60 -22.59
N GLN A 320 -17.64 -11.02 -23.86
CA GLN A 320 -16.38 -11.46 -24.43
C GLN A 320 -15.49 -10.24 -24.63
N VAL A 321 -14.33 -10.20 -23.97
CA VAL A 321 -13.43 -9.03 -24.00
C VAL A 321 -12.01 -9.49 -24.34
N GLN A 322 -11.44 -8.89 -25.37
CA GLN A 322 -10.00 -8.93 -25.62
C GLN A 322 -9.35 -7.88 -24.74
N VAL A 323 -8.56 -8.34 -23.77
CA VAL A 323 -7.80 -7.48 -22.85
C VAL A 323 -6.35 -7.40 -23.29
N LYS A 324 -5.84 -6.18 -23.42
CA LYS A 324 -4.43 -5.87 -23.61
C LYS A 324 -3.97 -4.91 -22.51
N LEU A 325 -3.14 -5.40 -21.59
CA LEU A 325 -2.71 -4.69 -20.38
C LEU A 325 -1.18 -4.71 -20.27
N PRO A 326 -0.52 -3.56 -20.06
CA PRO A 326 0.93 -3.55 -19.88
C PRO A 326 1.32 -4.20 -18.55
N LYS A 327 2.48 -4.85 -18.52
CA LYS A 327 3.18 -5.19 -17.27
C LYS A 327 3.69 -3.90 -16.66
N PHE A 328 3.52 -3.75 -15.35
CA PHE A 328 4.01 -2.57 -14.65
C PHE A 328 4.35 -2.83 -13.18
N GLU A 329 5.20 -1.98 -12.67
CA GLU A 329 5.45 -1.83 -11.23
C GLU A 329 5.20 -0.36 -10.87
N SER A 330 4.63 -0.13 -9.69
CA SER A 330 4.45 1.20 -9.14
C SER A 330 4.79 1.17 -7.64
N GLU A 331 5.54 2.15 -7.19
CA GLU A 331 5.88 2.35 -5.78
C GLU A 331 5.57 3.79 -5.39
N THR A 332 4.88 3.96 -4.29
CA THR A 332 4.52 5.28 -3.75
C THR A 332 4.84 5.34 -2.28
N ALA A 333 5.49 6.41 -1.87
CA ALA A 333 5.69 6.76 -0.48
C ALA A 333 4.98 8.09 -0.21
N LEU A 334 4.00 8.06 0.66
CA LEU A 334 3.32 9.22 1.20
C LEU A 334 3.94 9.53 2.55
N SER A 335 4.56 10.68 2.67
CA SER A 335 5.28 11.17 3.85
C SER A 335 5.22 12.70 3.89
N GLU A 336 5.98 13.33 4.76
CA GLU A 336 6.09 14.78 4.83
C GLU A 336 4.73 15.48 5.08
N ASN A 337 3.94 14.95 6.00
CA ASN A 337 2.64 15.48 6.42
C ASN A 337 1.48 15.32 5.43
N GLN A 338 1.64 14.75 4.24
CA GLN A 338 0.55 14.64 3.26
C GLN A 338 -0.71 13.97 3.85
N LEU A 339 -0.55 12.85 4.58
CA LEU A 339 -1.68 12.17 5.21
C LEU A 339 -2.23 12.92 6.43
N ILE A 340 -1.39 13.64 7.16
CA ILE A 340 -1.78 14.54 8.24
C ILE A 340 -2.59 15.71 7.68
N ASP A 341 -2.12 16.32 6.60
CA ASP A 341 -2.82 17.44 5.94
C ASP A 341 -4.18 17.00 5.38
N PHE A 342 -4.27 15.79 4.85
CA PHE A 342 -5.56 15.21 4.49
C PHE A 342 -6.51 15.07 5.68
N CYS A 343 -6.03 14.55 6.81
CA CYS A 343 -6.85 14.44 8.03
C CYS A 343 -7.34 15.83 8.52
N LYS A 344 -6.45 16.82 8.52
CA LYS A 344 -6.80 18.21 8.88
C LYS A 344 -7.82 18.80 7.91
N ALA A 345 -7.65 18.57 6.60
CA ALA A 345 -8.62 19.00 5.59
C ALA A 345 -10.01 18.39 5.81
N ARG A 346 -10.06 17.21 6.42
CA ARG A 346 -11.33 16.55 6.81
C ARG A 346 -11.78 16.90 8.22
N GLY A 347 -11.13 17.86 8.90
CA GLY A 347 -11.55 18.41 10.19
C GLY A 347 -10.95 17.72 11.42
N ALA A 348 -9.96 16.83 11.27
CA ALA A 348 -9.21 16.28 12.40
C ALA A 348 -7.94 17.11 12.63
N GLU A 349 -8.04 18.19 13.40
CA GLU A 349 -6.91 19.07 13.68
C GLU A 349 -6.24 18.75 15.04
N ALA A 350 -7.04 18.49 16.07
CA ALA A 350 -6.55 18.31 17.44
C ALA A 350 -5.51 17.19 17.54
N ALA A 351 -5.75 16.06 16.87
CA ALA A 351 -4.88 14.87 16.92
C ALA A 351 -3.40 15.13 16.57
N PHE A 352 -3.11 16.22 15.83
CA PHE A 352 -1.79 16.56 15.30
C PHE A 352 -1.17 17.80 15.99
N THR A 353 -1.72 18.21 17.11
CA THR A 353 -1.26 19.38 17.86
C THR A 353 -1.13 19.08 19.35
N SER A 354 -0.64 20.05 20.13
CA SER A 354 -0.59 19.95 21.58
C SER A 354 -1.98 19.90 22.26
N ASP A 355 -3.05 20.11 21.51
CA ASP A 355 -4.42 20.06 22.03
C ASP A 355 -5.03 18.64 21.96
N ALA A 356 -4.26 17.68 21.42
CA ALA A 356 -4.66 16.28 21.31
C ALA A 356 -4.97 15.64 22.68
N ASP A 357 -6.07 14.92 22.77
CA ASP A 357 -6.40 14.09 23.92
C ASP A 357 -6.20 12.61 23.61
N PHE A 358 -5.01 12.12 23.86
CA PHE A 358 -4.64 10.71 23.78
C PHE A 358 -4.47 10.08 25.17
N SER A 359 -5.25 10.55 26.16
CA SER A 359 -5.21 10.06 27.54
C SER A 359 -5.50 8.57 27.70
N ILE A 360 -6.14 7.93 26.71
CA ILE A 360 -6.33 6.46 26.69
C ILE A 360 -5.03 5.74 26.33
N MET A 361 -4.17 6.36 25.48
CA MET A 361 -2.85 5.80 25.15
C MET A 361 -1.88 5.88 26.31
N SER A 362 -1.84 7.04 27.00
CA SER A 362 -0.90 7.29 28.10
C SER A 362 -1.48 8.26 29.11
N ASP A 363 -1.37 7.93 30.41
CA ASP A 363 -1.77 8.80 31.53
C ASP A 363 -0.67 9.82 31.90
N GLU A 364 0.54 9.65 31.37
CA GLU A 364 1.74 10.32 31.88
C GLU A 364 2.16 11.53 31.06
N MET A 365 1.61 11.70 29.84
CA MET A 365 2.03 12.79 28.96
C MET A 365 1.00 13.12 27.89
N GLN A 366 1.14 14.35 27.36
CA GLN A 366 0.40 14.81 26.22
C GLN A 366 1.06 14.32 24.95
N LEU A 367 0.40 13.38 24.28
CA LEU A 367 0.81 12.83 22.99
C LEU A 367 0.06 13.52 21.85
N PHE A 368 0.71 13.64 20.72
CA PHE A 368 0.08 13.94 19.44
C PHE A 368 0.74 13.11 18.33
N ILE A 369 0.02 12.89 17.25
CA ILE A 369 0.55 12.15 16.10
C ILE A 369 1.56 13.03 15.37
N SER A 370 2.82 12.60 15.34
CA SER A 370 3.92 13.35 14.72
C SER A 370 4.07 13.01 13.25
N ASP A 371 3.75 11.76 12.86
CA ASP A 371 3.84 11.31 11.47
C ASP A 371 2.87 10.17 11.18
N ILE A 372 2.41 10.10 9.93
CA ILE A 372 1.67 8.98 9.36
C ILE A 372 2.31 8.63 8.05
N ILE A 373 2.86 7.44 7.96
CA ILE A 373 3.61 7.02 6.79
C ILE A 373 2.89 5.84 6.11
N GLN A 374 2.60 6.02 4.84
CA GLN A 374 2.12 4.93 3.98
C GLN A 374 3.11 4.72 2.84
N LYS A 375 3.58 3.50 2.71
CA LYS A 375 4.36 3.08 1.54
C LYS A 375 3.67 1.90 0.89
N THR A 376 3.41 2.02 -0.41
CA THR A 376 2.74 1.00 -1.21
C THR A 376 3.63 0.59 -2.37
N LYS A 377 3.56 -0.67 -2.75
CA LYS A 377 4.21 -1.20 -3.94
C LYS A 377 3.35 -2.27 -4.58
N ILE A 378 3.25 -2.24 -5.90
CA ILE A 378 2.54 -3.22 -6.71
C ILE A 378 3.42 -3.66 -7.89
N LYS A 379 3.30 -4.92 -8.23
CA LYS A 379 3.81 -5.48 -9.46
C LYS A 379 2.70 -6.27 -10.12
N VAL A 380 2.43 -5.97 -11.39
CA VAL A 380 1.41 -6.65 -12.20
C VAL A 380 2.08 -7.34 -13.36
N ASP A 381 1.89 -8.65 -13.45
CA ASP A 381 2.42 -9.49 -14.52
C ASP A 381 1.40 -10.56 -14.97
N GLU A 382 1.83 -11.48 -15.84
CA GLU A 382 0.97 -12.51 -16.43
C GLU A 382 0.30 -13.44 -15.42
N LYS A 383 0.84 -13.52 -14.20
CA LYS A 383 0.37 -14.41 -13.15
C LYS A 383 -0.58 -13.73 -12.16
N GLY A 384 -0.51 -12.41 -12.05
CA GLY A 384 -1.32 -11.66 -11.10
C GLY A 384 -0.65 -10.45 -10.54
N ILE A 385 -0.96 -10.15 -9.29
CA ILE A 385 -0.29 -9.15 -8.47
C ILE A 385 0.73 -9.89 -7.61
N GLU A 386 2.00 -9.61 -7.84
CA GLU A 386 3.16 -10.22 -7.14
C GLU A 386 3.13 -11.77 -7.09
N ALA A 387 2.56 -12.41 -8.12
CA ALA A 387 2.28 -13.84 -8.11
C ALA A 387 3.42 -14.71 -8.62
N ALA A 388 3.62 -15.87 -7.96
CA ALA A 388 4.37 -17.00 -8.49
C ALA A 388 3.36 -18.07 -8.99
N ALA A 389 3.62 -18.62 -10.16
CA ALA A 389 2.64 -19.33 -10.97
C ALA A 389 2.05 -20.60 -10.34
N ALA A 390 0.72 -20.73 -10.43
CA ALA A 390 0.03 -22.02 -10.47
C ALA A 390 -0.90 -22.04 -11.70
N THR A 391 -0.60 -22.85 -12.70
CA THR A 391 -1.43 -22.93 -13.90
C THR A 391 -2.38 -24.11 -13.79
N ALA A 392 -3.68 -23.84 -13.68
CA ALA A 392 -4.72 -24.83 -13.92
C ALA A 392 -5.32 -24.59 -15.31
N VAL A 393 -5.06 -25.46 -16.27
CA VAL A 393 -5.66 -25.39 -17.60
C VAL A 393 -7.06 -26.00 -17.54
N MET A 394 -8.08 -25.17 -17.63
CA MET A 394 -9.45 -25.64 -17.91
C MET A 394 -9.71 -25.56 -19.41
N LEU A 395 -9.84 -26.72 -20.04
CA LEU A 395 -10.30 -26.84 -21.43
C LEU A 395 -11.82 -26.73 -21.46
N THR A 396 -12.35 -25.68 -22.06
CA THR A 396 -13.79 -25.54 -22.34
C THR A 396 -14.06 -26.01 -23.77
N GLU A 397 -14.97 -26.98 -23.93
CA GLU A 397 -15.47 -27.40 -25.24
C GLU A 397 -16.35 -26.30 -25.83
N ALA A 398 -15.99 -25.82 -27.03
CA ALA A 398 -16.76 -24.85 -27.78
C ALA A 398 -17.90 -25.54 -28.53
N CYS A 399 -19.16 -25.23 -28.17
CA CYS A 399 -20.31 -25.44 -29.01
C CYS A 399 -20.54 -24.18 -29.87
N ALA A 400 -20.51 -24.32 -31.18
CA ALA A 400 -20.75 -23.24 -32.13
C ALA A 400 -22.17 -22.68 -32.00
N LEU A 401 -22.27 -21.49 -31.45
CA LEU A 401 -23.38 -20.55 -31.61
C LEU A 401 -22.75 -19.25 -32.07
N GLU A 402 -23.51 -18.37 -32.75
CA GLU A 402 -23.06 -17.10 -33.31
C GLU A 402 -21.92 -16.49 -32.52
N GLU A 403 -20.80 -16.16 -33.19
CA GLU A 403 -19.65 -15.57 -32.53
C GLU A 403 -20.10 -14.29 -31.82
N PRO A 404 -19.96 -14.21 -30.48
CA PRO A 404 -20.37 -13.01 -29.76
C PRO A 404 -19.49 -11.85 -30.21
N GLU A 405 -20.06 -10.63 -30.21
CA GLU A 405 -19.26 -9.41 -30.40
C GLU A 405 -18.17 -9.37 -29.34
N VAL A 406 -16.89 -9.31 -29.76
CA VAL A 406 -15.76 -9.21 -28.86
C VAL A 406 -15.50 -7.71 -28.59
N LYS A 407 -15.57 -7.32 -27.33
CA LYS A 407 -15.19 -5.98 -26.90
C LYS A 407 -13.67 -5.88 -26.75
N GLU A 408 -13.11 -4.68 -26.90
CA GLU A 408 -11.68 -4.42 -26.77
C GLU A 408 -11.38 -3.51 -25.57
N PHE A 409 -10.54 -3.99 -24.67
CA PHE A 409 -9.95 -3.19 -23.61
C PHE A 409 -8.43 -3.15 -23.80
N VAL A 410 -7.93 -2.08 -24.39
CA VAL A 410 -6.51 -1.87 -24.69
C VAL A 410 -6.00 -0.71 -23.83
N ALA A 411 -5.15 -1.01 -22.85
CA ALA A 411 -4.58 -0.04 -21.91
C ALA A 411 -3.21 0.46 -22.42
N ASP A 412 -3.21 1.11 -23.60
CA ASP A 412 -2.02 1.66 -24.27
C ASP A 412 -1.89 3.20 -24.09
N GLU A 413 -2.66 3.75 -23.17
CA GLU A 413 -2.69 5.15 -22.74
C GLU A 413 -2.87 5.21 -21.21
N PRO A 414 -2.78 6.40 -20.57
CA PRO A 414 -2.99 6.55 -19.13
C PRO A 414 -4.28 5.89 -18.65
N PHE A 415 -4.17 5.09 -17.60
CA PHE A 415 -5.31 4.40 -17.02
C PHE A 415 -5.24 4.38 -15.50
N LYS A 416 -6.40 4.27 -14.87
CA LYS A 416 -6.58 4.09 -13.43
C LYS A 416 -6.83 2.61 -13.12
N TYR A 417 -6.52 2.19 -11.89
CA TYR A 417 -6.83 0.84 -11.44
C TYR A 417 -7.28 0.80 -10.00
N MET A 418 -8.14 -0.16 -9.69
CA MET A 418 -8.65 -0.44 -8.35
C MET A 418 -8.47 -1.92 -8.04
N ILE A 419 -8.05 -2.21 -6.81
CA ILE A 419 -8.07 -3.57 -6.27
C ILE A 419 -9.11 -3.60 -5.15
N LEU A 420 -10.07 -4.47 -5.29
CA LEU A 420 -11.26 -4.52 -4.45
C LEU A 420 -11.49 -5.93 -3.92
N THR A 421 -12.12 -6.05 -2.75
CA THR A 421 -12.70 -7.32 -2.33
C THR A 421 -13.91 -7.69 -3.20
N ASP A 422 -14.09 -8.98 -3.50
CA ASP A 422 -15.26 -9.48 -4.20
C ASP A 422 -16.38 -9.77 -3.19
N SER A 423 -17.12 -8.73 -2.83
CA SER A 423 -18.21 -8.79 -1.85
C SER A 423 -19.39 -7.92 -2.29
N GLU A 424 -20.52 -8.04 -1.61
CA GLU A 424 -21.70 -7.19 -1.86
C GLU A 424 -21.38 -5.70 -1.63
N ASN A 425 -20.52 -5.39 -0.66
CA ASN A 425 -19.99 -4.05 -0.39
C ASN A 425 -18.46 -4.10 -0.54
N PRO A 426 -17.93 -3.93 -1.77
CA PRO A 426 -16.50 -4.06 -2.03
C PRO A 426 -15.67 -3.04 -1.23
N GLU A 427 -14.64 -3.52 -0.54
CA GLU A 427 -13.66 -2.65 0.11
C GLU A 427 -12.55 -2.29 -0.87
N LEU A 428 -12.19 -1.00 -0.95
CA LEU A 428 -11.14 -0.50 -1.82
C LEU A 428 -9.77 -0.71 -1.17
N LEU A 429 -9.12 -1.81 -1.51
CA LEU A 429 -7.81 -2.17 -0.98
C LEU A 429 -6.71 -1.25 -1.52
N PHE A 430 -6.70 -1.06 -2.83
CA PHE A 430 -5.76 -0.16 -3.52
C PHE A 430 -6.44 0.61 -4.63
N TYR A 431 -5.95 1.83 -4.83
CA TYR A 431 -6.28 2.68 -5.97
C TYR A 431 -4.99 3.27 -6.52
N GLY A 432 -4.86 3.35 -7.83
CA GLY A 432 -3.71 3.96 -8.46
C GLY A 432 -3.92 4.29 -9.92
N GLN A 433 -2.88 4.87 -10.51
CA GLN A 433 -2.84 5.15 -11.95
C GLN A 433 -1.46 4.81 -12.53
N LEU A 434 -1.48 4.47 -13.82
CA LEU A 434 -0.29 4.37 -14.65
C LEU A 434 -0.40 5.42 -15.76
N VAL A 435 0.56 6.34 -15.81
CA VAL A 435 0.57 7.47 -16.76
C VAL A 435 1.83 7.52 -17.61
N GLU A 436 2.87 6.72 -17.24
CA GLU A 436 4.15 6.64 -17.95
C GLU A 436 4.80 5.25 -17.89
#